data_ec480a409eaee1ff4731ae3f3b3225c0
#
_entry.id   ec480a409eaee1ff4731ae3f3b3225c0
#
_cell.length_a   1.000
_cell.length_b   1.000
_cell.length_c   1.000
_cell.angle_alpha   90.00
_cell.angle_beta   90.00
_cell.angle_gamma   90.00
#
_symmetry.space_group_name_H-M   'P 1'
#
loop_
_entity.id
_entity.type
_entity.pdbx_description
1 polymer ?
#
loop_
_entity_poly.entity_id
_entity_poly.type
_entity_poly.pdbx_seq_one_letter_code
_entity_poly.pdbx_strand_id
1 'polypeptide(L)'
;MIDKQPFTIEIIGLDHHRPVLVDRVIGGSVHLEEAKLIGQHLLALTDAEMRPHGYRVLTNDCRLVYVWSTDDSAEQRSGSS
;
A
#
# COMPACT_ATOMS: atom_id res chain seq x y z
N MET A 1 -23.48 5.40 -17.37
CA MET A 1 -22.06 5.28 -17.54
C MET A 1 -21.34 5.17 -16.20
N ILE A 2 -20.44 4.27 -16.10
CA ILE A 2 -19.72 4.06 -14.86
C ILE A 2 -18.40 4.80 -14.92
N ASP A 3 -18.19 5.64 -13.94
CA ASP A 3 -16.94 6.35 -13.85
C ASP A 3 -16.04 5.60 -12.90
N LYS A 4 -15.12 4.88 -13.47
CA LYS A 4 -14.12 4.21 -12.65
C LYS A 4 -13.09 5.24 -12.25
N GLN A 5 -12.97 5.42 -10.95
CA GLN A 5 -12.00 6.35 -10.41
C GLN A 5 -10.69 5.61 -10.15
N PRO A 6 -9.57 6.22 -10.49
CA PRO A 6 -8.29 5.56 -10.21
C PRO A 6 -8.05 5.45 -8.71
N PHE A 7 -7.39 4.38 -8.34
CA PHE A 7 -7.05 4.16 -6.94
C PHE A 7 -5.85 5.01 -6.54
N THR A 8 -5.79 5.32 -5.26
CA THR A 8 -4.63 5.97 -4.67
C THR A 8 -3.81 4.91 -3.98
N ILE A 9 -2.49 4.98 -4.16
CA ILE A 9 -1.58 4.02 -3.55
C ILE A 9 -0.69 4.77 -2.59
N GLU A 10 -0.61 4.29 -1.36
CA GLU A 10 0.23 4.91 -0.34
C GLU A 10 1.28 3.92 0.12
N ILE A 11 2.52 4.37 0.14
CA ILE A 11 3.64 3.57 0.62
C ILE A 11 3.90 3.95 2.07
N ILE A 12 3.94 2.96 2.93
CA ILE A 12 4.08 3.16 4.36
C ILE A 12 5.45 2.68 4.81
N GLY A 13 6.14 3.50 5.54
CA GLY A 13 7.40 3.13 6.17
C GLY A 13 7.26 3.14 7.67
N LEU A 14 8.36 2.90 8.36
CA LEU A 14 8.38 2.92 9.81
C LEU A 14 9.36 3.99 10.29
N ASP A 15 8.91 4.75 11.27
CA ASP A 15 9.75 5.73 11.95
C ASP A 15 9.60 5.47 13.43
N HIS A 16 10.65 4.98 14.07
CA HIS A 16 10.62 4.60 15.50
C HIS A 16 9.43 3.69 15.80
N HIS A 17 9.23 2.68 14.94
CA HIS A 17 8.16 1.69 15.06
C HIS A 17 6.77 2.25 14.81
N ARG A 18 6.68 3.46 14.25
CA ARG A 18 5.40 4.05 13.91
C ARG A 18 5.24 4.07 12.41
N PRO A 19 4.07 3.70 11.90
CA PRO A 19 3.84 3.80 10.46
C PRO A 19 3.76 5.26 10.04
N VAL A 20 4.48 5.59 8.97
CA VAL A 20 4.47 6.94 8.42
C VAL A 20 4.26 6.84 6.92
N LEU A 21 3.62 7.84 6.36
CA LEU A 21 3.44 7.92 4.91
C LEU A 21 4.75 8.31 4.27
N VAL A 22 5.26 7.43 3.41
CA VAL A 22 6.51 7.69 2.71
C VAL A 22 6.24 8.30 1.34
N ASP A 23 5.23 7.79 0.65
CA ASP A 23 4.94 8.24 -0.71
C ASP A 23 3.47 7.98 -1.01
N ARG A 24 2.94 8.75 -1.95
CA ARG A 24 1.55 8.61 -2.36
C ARG A 24 1.47 8.80 -3.87
N VAL A 25 0.78 7.88 -4.52
CA VAL A 25 0.52 7.99 -5.95
C VAL A 25 -0.98 8.11 -6.14
N ILE A 26 -1.42 9.25 -6.63
CA ILE A 26 -2.81 9.50 -6.90
C ILE A 26 -3.08 9.17 -8.36
N GLY A 27 -4.13 8.39 -8.61
CA GLY A 27 -4.47 8.03 -9.97
C GLY A 27 -3.61 6.94 -10.54
N GLY A 28 -3.25 5.96 -9.72
CA GLY A 28 -2.37 4.89 -10.14
C GLY A 28 -2.98 3.97 -11.18
N SER A 29 -4.21 3.53 -10.94
CA SER A 29 -4.89 2.65 -11.88
C SER A 29 -6.35 2.56 -11.47
N VAL A 30 -7.21 2.23 -12.44
CA VAL A 30 -8.63 1.98 -12.14
C VAL A 30 -8.89 0.50 -11.86
N HIS A 31 -7.86 -0.34 -11.94
CA HIS A 31 -7.96 -1.76 -11.69
C HIS A 31 -7.20 -2.10 -10.41
N LEU A 32 -7.89 -2.76 -9.50
CA LEU A 32 -7.30 -3.08 -8.20
C LEU A 32 -6.06 -3.95 -8.32
N GLU A 33 -6.09 -4.97 -9.18
CA GLU A 33 -4.93 -5.84 -9.34
C GLU A 33 -3.72 -5.07 -9.84
N GLU A 34 -3.95 -4.15 -10.74
CA GLU A 34 -2.87 -3.32 -11.25
C GLU A 34 -2.36 -2.36 -10.19
N ALA A 35 -3.27 -1.80 -9.39
CA ALA A 35 -2.89 -0.93 -8.30
C ALA A 35 -2.02 -1.67 -7.28
N LYS A 36 -2.35 -2.93 -7.01
CA LYS A 36 -1.53 -3.74 -6.10
C LYS A 36 -0.12 -3.93 -6.65
N LEU A 37 -0.01 -4.20 -7.95
CA LEU A 37 1.30 -4.37 -8.57
C LEU A 37 2.11 -3.09 -8.50
N ILE A 38 1.46 -1.97 -8.74
CA ILE A 38 2.13 -0.67 -8.63
C ILE A 38 2.63 -0.46 -7.21
N GLY A 39 1.79 -0.78 -6.22
CA GLY A 39 2.18 -0.66 -4.82
C GLY A 39 3.39 -1.51 -4.49
N GLN A 40 3.39 -2.75 -4.94
CA GLN A 40 4.53 -3.64 -4.70
C GLN A 40 5.79 -3.13 -5.36
N HIS A 41 5.65 -2.61 -6.58
CA HIS A 41 6.79 -2.10 -7.31
C HIS A 41 7.38 -0.87 -6.62
N LEU A 42 6.51 0.04 -6.21
CA LEU A 42 6.96 1.25 -5.52
C LEU A 42 7.60 0.92 -4.18
N LEU A 43 7.04 -0.06 -3.49
CA LEU A 43 7.60 -0.48 -2.21
C LEU A 43 9.02 -1.03 -2.39
N ALA A 44 9.21 -1.80 -3.47
CA ALA A 44 10.53 -2.35 -3.76
C ALA A 44 11.54 -1.27 -4.13
N LEU A 45 11.07 -0.16 -4.69
CA LEU A 45 11.95 0.95 -5.06
C LEU A 45 12.20 1.92 -3.91
N THR A 46 11.47 1.76 -2.82
CA THR A 46 11.60 2.68 -1.69
C THR A 46 12.97 2.48 -1.04
N ASP A 47 13.61 3.60 -0.71
CA ASP A 47 14.92 3.59 -0.09
C ASP A 47 14.87 2.82 1.24
N ALA A 48 15.89 1.99 1.47
CA ALA A 48 15.96 1.22 2.69
C ALA A 48 16.00 2.10 3.93
N GLU A 49 16.49 3.31 3.81
CA GLU A 49 16.53 4.26 4.93
C GLU A 49 15.13 4.63 5.39
N MET A 50 14.17 4.58 4.50
CA MET A 50 12.78 4.88 4.85
C MET A 50 12.08 3.70 5.52
N ARG A 51 12.77 2.56 5.59
CA ARG A 51 12.26 1.34 6.22
C ARG A 51 10.89 0.98 5.68
N PRO A 52 10.81 0.64 4.39
CA PRO A 52 9.51 0.32 3.79
C PRO A 52 8.85 -0.83 4.54
N HIS A 53 7.60 -0.60 4.92
CA HIS A 53 6.86 -1.54 5.73
C HIS A 53 5.74 -2.19 4.95
N GLY A 54 5.07 -1.43 4.10
CA GLY A 54 3.97 -1.96 3.31
C GLY A 54 3.35 -0.87 2.46
N TYR A 55 2.24 -1.22 1.86
CA TYR A 55 1.51 -0.25 1.06
C TYR A 55 0.02 -0.48 1.26
N ARG A 56 -0.77 0.51 0.89
CA ARG A 56 -2.21 0.37 0.92
C ARG A 56 -2.82 1.02 -0.30
N VAL A 57 -3.96 0.51 -0.70
CA VAL A 57 -4.69 1.00 -1.87
C VAL A 57 -6.01 1.55 -1.39
N LEU A 58 -6.31 2.77 -1.79
CA LEU A 58 -7.53 3.44 -1.39
C LEU A 58 -8.30 3.90 -2.62
N THR A 59 -9.61 4.07 -2.45
CA THR A 59 -10.41 4.70 -3.48
C THR A 59 -10.12 6.19 -3.48
N ASN A 60 -10.63 6.90 -4.51
CA ASN A 60 -10.37 8.33 -4.59
C ASN A 60 -11.04 9.11 -3.46
N ASP A 61 -12.01 8.51 -2.77
CA ASP A 61 -12.63 9.14 -1.60
C ASP A 61 -12.02 8.61 -0.30
N CYS A 62 -10.80 8.09 -0.38
CA CYS A 62 -9.99 7.68 0.77
C CYS A 62 -10.52 6.46 1.51
N ARG A 63 -11.26 5.60 0.84
CA ARG A 63 -11.73 4.37 1.43
C ARG A 63 -10.69 3.27 1.20
N LEU A 64 -10.25 2.64 2.26
CA LEU A 64 -9.26 1.57 2.17
C LEU A 64 -9.87 0.33 1.54
N VAL A 65 -9.25 -0.18 0.48
CA VAL A 65 -9.72 -1.39 -0.20
C VAL A 65 -8.72 -2.53 -0.13
N TYR A 66 -7.46 -2.23 0.14
CA TYR A 66 -6.45 -3.27 0.25
C TYR A 66 -5.26 -2.74 1.02
N VAL A 67 -4.68 -3.59 1.85
CA VAL A 67 -3.46 -3.24 2.58
C VAL A 67 -2.57 -4.47 2.63
N TRP A 68 -1.28 -4.23 2.47
CA TRP A 68 -0.26 -5.27 2.60
C TRP A 68 0.89 -4.72 3.43
N SER A 69 1.38 -5.51 4.35
CA SER A 69 2.56 -5.13 5.11
C SER A 69 3.36 -6.36 5.47
N THR A 70 4.63 -6.15 5.72
CA THR A 70 5.50 -7.26 6.08
C THR A 70 5.09 -7.87 7.41
N ASP A 71 4.69 -7.04 8.36
CA ASP A 71 4.27 -7.52 9.67
C ASP A 71 2.98 -8.29 9.62
N ASP A 72 2.01 -7.76 8.86
CA ASP A 72 0.73 -8.43 8.73
C ASP A 72 0.90 -9.81 8.12
N SER A 73 1.77 -9.90 7.14
CA SER A 73 2.03 -11.16 6.50
C SER A 73 2.57 -12.18 7.50
N ALA A 74 3.51 -11.75 8.33
CA ALA A 74 4.09 -12.61 9.35
C ALA A 74 3.07 -12.98 10.41
N GLU A 75 2.28 -12.02 10.83
CA GLU A 75 1.27 -12.26 11.85
C GLU A 75 0.18 -13.20 11.38
N GLN A 76 -0.19 -13.10 10.14
CA GLN A 76 -1.21 -13.97 9.61
C GLN A 76 -0.79 -15.42 9.66
N ARG A 77 0.47 -15.67 9.38
CA ARG A 77 0.96 -17.03 9.46
C ARG A 77 0.91 -17.56 10.88
N SER A 78 1.25 -16.71 11.84
CA SER A 78 1.18 -17.12 13.25
C SER A 78 -0.25 -17.25 13.71
N GLY A 79 -1.06 -16.29 13.32
CA GLY A 79 -2.43 -16.24 13.80
C GLY A 79 -3.32 -17.32 13.25
N SER A 80 -2.99 -17.82 12.07
CA SER A 80 -3.80 -18.85 11.46
C SER A 80 -3.52 -20.22 12.06
N SER A 81 -2.49 -20.32 12.79
CA SER A 81 -2.15 -21.60 13.42
C SER A 81 -2.98 -21.86 14.65
#